data_4feaf1ecca7c2da715ef0fcda7f690db
#
_entry.id   4feaf1ecca7c2da715ef0fcda7f690db
#
_cell.length_a   1.000
_cell.length_b   1.000
_cell.length_c   1.000
_cell.angle_alpha   90.00
_cell.angle_beta   90.00
_cell.angle_gamma   90.00
#
_symmetry.space_group_name_H-M   'P 1'
#
loop_
_entity.id
_entity.type
_entity.pdbx_description
1 polymer ?
#
loop_
_entity_poly.entity_id
_entity_poly.type
_entity_poly.pdbx_seq_one_letter_code
_entity_poly.pdbx_strand_id
1 'polypeptide(L)'
;MTRRKRRYERRKAAREAKRAAFLAKYDNYDLVCDRNNLFAAADMAKKHVMWKGTVQRWSIEQLLNTEKLYRDLKEGKDVRRGFAKFKVCERGKTRNISAVRFYERVVQKALCKYVLYPVYTKSVLFDNAASQKGKGTKFAADRMIRHLSRHFNRYGQAGYAVLVDFKGYFENIDHDVAKEIYRQKFKDKRLLKLIDDFIDAYGVKGLGLGSETSQMHAIYYPNKIDHAITETHGYDKVMFGRYMDDSYILTREKKTAIRMLDKIRDWCRRLRITLSPKKTMIVRIKDGLKWLKTIFYLTATGKIIKKPEHKSVVRERRKLKKQINLLHSHALGKAELMQSFESWAGSMKRRNARLSVWNMRRFLWSIMS
;
A
#
# COMPACT_ATOMS: atom_id res chain seq x y z
N MET A 1 30.36 33.90 -11.79
CA MET A 1 29.15 33.03 -11.75
C MET A 1 28.14 33.55 -12.75
N THR A 2 27.70 32.74 -13.72
CA THR A 2 26.78 33.18 -14.78
C THR A 2 25.38 33.51 -14.23
N ARG A 3 24.62 34.42 -14.89
CA ARG A 3 23.23 34.79 -14.53
C ARG A 3 22.32 33.57 -14.42
N ARG A 4 22.53 32.56 -15.27
CA ARG A 4 21.79 31.26 -15.24
C ARG A 4 22.06 30.46 -13.97
N LYS A 5 23.31 30.42 -13.50
CA LYS A 5 23.73 29.73 -12.28
C LYS A 5 23.15 30.40 -11.04
N ARG A 6 23.20 31.76 -10.95
CA ARG A 6 22.58 32.51 -9.85
C ARG A 6 21.06 32.29 -9.77
N ARG A 7 20.36 32.28 -10.93
CA ARG A 7 18.92 32.01 -10.97
C ARG A 7 18.59 30.57 -10.54
N TYR A 8 19.42 29.61 -10.89
CA TYR A 8 19.26 28.22 -10.44
C TYR A 8 19.42 28.09 -8.93
N GLU A 9 20.51 28.62 -8.35
CA GLU A 9 20.78 28.57 -6.92
C GLU A 9 19.68 29.28 -6.10
N ARG A 10 19.21 30.43 -6.54
CA ARG A 10 18.10 31.14 -5.89
C ARG A 10 16.81 30.32 -5.90
N ARG A 11 16.50 29.65 -7.00
CA ARG A 11 15.33 28.77 -7.10
C ARG A 11 15.48 27.51 -6.23
N LYS A 12 16.69 26.98 -6.15
CA LYS A 12 17.00 25.84 -5.29
C LYS A 12 16.83 26.21 -3.83
N ALA A 13 17.43 27.29 -3.36
CA ALA A 13 17.30 27.80 -1.99
C ALA A 13 15.84 28.07 -1.61
N ALA A 14 15.05 28.70 -2.49
CA ALA A 14 13.63 28.94 -2.26
C ALA A 14 12.81 27.64 -2.12
N ARG A 15 13.14 26.60 -2.89
CA ARG A 15 12.49 25.27 -2.77
C ARG A 15 12.87 24.60 -1.45
N GLU A 16 14.16 24.68 -1.06
CA GLU A 16 14.66 24.11 0.19
C GLU A 16 14.02 24.81 1.40
N ALA A 17 13.94 26.13 1.40
CA ALA A 17 13.27 26.91 2.43
C ALA A 17 11.78 26.56 2.55
N LYS A 18 11.07 26.47 1.42
CA LYS A 18 9.66 26.06 1.40
C LYS A 18 9.46 24.64 1.91
N ARG A 19 10.40 23.74 1.60
CA ARG A 19 10.39 22.36 2.11
C ARG A 19 10.65 22.31 3.61
N ALA A 20 11.63 23.07 4.09
CA ALA A 20 11.94 23.16 5.52
C ALA A 20 10.76 23.70 6.33
N ALA A 21 10.14 24.80 5.88
CA ALA A 21 8.94 25.36 6.50
C ALA A 21 7.76 24.36 6.53
N PHE A 22 7.57 23.61 5.43
CA PHE A 22 6.55 22.56 5.38
C PHE A 22 6.84 21.44 6.39
N LEU A 23 8.08 20.97 6.50
CA LEU A 23 8.44 19.92 7.45
C LEU A 23 8.31 20.41 8.88
N ALA A 24 8.77 21.62 9.21
CA ALA A 24 8.67 22.21 10.54
C ALA A 24 7.22 22.25 11.08
N LYS A 25 6.23 22.44 10.19
CA LYS A 25 4.81 22.39 10.56
C LYS A 25 4.36 21.04 11.12
N TYR A 26 4.95 19.94 10.64
CA TYR A 26 4.55 18.56 10.98
C TYR A 26 5.58 17.83 11.85
N ASP A 27 6.79 18.37 12.00
CA ASP A 27 7.83 17.88 12.89
C ASP A 27 7.60 18.40 14.32
N ASN A 28 6.49 17.98 14.89
CA ASN A 28 6.00 18.46 16.17
C ASN A 28 5.21 17.36 16.89
N TYR A 29 5.75 16.89 18.01
CA TYR A 29 5.11 15.91 18.88
C TYR A 29 3.75 16.35 19.40
N ASP A 30 3.58 17.66 19.69
CA ASP A 30 2.35 18.18 20.25
C ASP A 30 1.15 18.06 19.31
N LEU A 31 1.36 17.86 18.00
CA LEU A 31 0.27 17.48 17.07
C LEU A 31 -0.33 16.12 17.39
N VAL A 32 0.46 15.21 17.95
CA VAL A 32 -0.02 13.89 18.39
C VAL A 32 -0.54 13.98 19.82
N CYS A 33 0.15 14.73 20.69
CA CYS A 33 -0.18 14.94 22.08
C CYS A 33 -1.13 16.16 22.28
N ASP A 34 -2.20 16.22 21.49
CA ASP A 34 -3.25 17.24 21.57
C ASP A 34 -4.61 16.58 21.85
N ARG A 35 -5.37 17.15 22.82
CA ARG A 35 -6.67 16.58 23.23
C ARG A 35 -7.68 16.45 22.09
N ASN A 36 -7.81 17.51 21.29
CA ASN A 36 -8.76 17.54 20.18
C ASN A 36 -8.35 16.57 19.08
N ASN A 37 -7.06 16.49 18.79
CA ASN A 37 -6.52 15.56 17.80
C ASN A 37 -6.66 14.11 18.25
N LEU A 38 -6.45 13.81 19.51
CA LEU A 38 -6.65 12.47 20.08
C LEU A 38 -8.12 12.07 20.10
N PHE A 39 -9.02 13.01 20.48
CA PHE A 39 -10.47 12.77 20.44
C PHE A 39 -10.95 12.47 19.00
N ALA A 40 -10.55 13.29 18.03
CA ALA A 40 -10.85 13.08 16.62
C ALA A 40 -10.20 11.78 16.07
N ALA A 41 -9.03 11.40 16.57
CA ALA A 41 -8.37 10.14 16.22
C ALA A 41 -9.14 8.94 16.78
N ALA A 42 -9.68 9.03 18.00
CA ALA A 42 -10.53 8.00 18.59
C ALA A 42 -11.81 7.79 17.75
N ASP A 43 -12.46 8.89 17.32
CA ASP A 43 -13.63 8.82 16.43
C ASP A 43 -13.33 8.15 15.10
N MET A 44 -12.15 8.41 14.54
CA MET A 44 -11.73 7.73 13.33
C MET A 44 -11.36 6.26 13.57
N ALA A 45 -10.73 5.94 14.71
CA ALA A 45 -10.27 4.59 15.04
C ALA A 45 -11.44 3.63 15.30
N LYS A 46 -12.58 4.11 15.80
CA LYS A 46 -13.77 3.29 16.06
C LYS A 46 -14.62 3.00 14.82
N LYS A 47 -14.44 3.74 13.70
CA LYS A 47 -15.20 3.51 12.46
C LYS A 47 -15.09 2.07 11.98
N HIS A 48 -16.23 1.46 11.68
CA HIS A 48 -16.38 0.08 11.21
C HIS A 48 -15.93 -1.03 12.18
N VAL A 49 -15.66 -0.70 13.46
CA VAL A 49 -15.26 -1.67 14.50
C VAL A 49 -16.03 -1.54 15.81
N MET A 50 -17.12 -0.78 15.81
CA MET A 50 -18.01 -0.59 16.99
C MET A 50 -18.66 -1.89 17.47
N TRP A 51 -18.73 -2.93 16.65
CA TRP A 51 -19.17 -4.27 17.05
C TRP A 51 -18.24 -4.98 18.03
N LYS A 52 -16.99 -4.48 18.24
CA LYS A 52 -16.03 -5.05 19.18
C LYS A 52 -16.24 -4.51 20.58
N GLY A 53 -16.48 -5.37 21.57
CA GLY A 53 -16.71 -4.99 22.97
C GLY A 53 -15.59 -4.10 23.58
N THR A 54 -14.32 -4.29 23.16
CA THR A 54 -13.21 -3.43 23.60
C THR A 54 -13.35 -1.98 23.07
N VAL A 55 -13.91 -1.80 21.87
CA VAL A 55 -14.17 -0.48 21.29
C VAL A 55 -15.40 0.15 21.90
N GLN A 56 -16.43 -0.65 22.18
CA GLN A 56 -17.64 -0.18 22.87
C GLN A 56 -17.31 0.35 24.27
N ARG A 57 -16.57 -0.43 25.09
CA ARG A 57 -16.12 0.03 26.43
C ARG A 57 -15.31 1.31 26.37
N TRP A 58 -14.38 1.43 25.42
CA TRP A 58 -13.67 2.71 25.20
C TRP A 58 -14.61 3.85 24.89
N SER A 59 -15.63 3.61 24.04
CA SER A 59 -16.54 4.64 23.55
C SER A 59 -17.49 5.16 24.61
N ILE A 60 -17.85 4.34 25.58
CA ILE A 60 -18.70 4.76 26.73
C ILE A 60 -17.97 5.84 27.54
N GLU A 61 -16.67 5.68 27.79
CA GLU A 61 -15.84 6.61 28.56
C GLU A 61 -14.85 7.36 27.67
N GLN A 62 -15.22 7.70 26.43
CA GLN A 62 -14.28 8.24 25.45
C GLN A 62 -13.55 9.49 25.96
N LEU A 63 -14.24 10.37 26.66
CA LEU A 63 -13.63 11.61 27.19
C LEU A 63 -12.56 11.28 28.22
N LEU A 64 -12.88 10.45 29.22
CA LEU A 64 -11.95 10.03 30.28
C LEU A 64 -10.76 9.27 29.70
N ASN A 65 -11.02 8.34 28.80
CA ASN A 65 -9.98 7.55 28.15
C ASN A 65 -9.05 8.41 27.27
N THR A 66 -9.60 9.42 26.62
CA THR A 66 -8.79 10.37 25.82
C THR A 66 -7.95 11.29 26.70
N GLU A 67 -8.51 11.77 27.81
CA GLU A 67 -7.75 12.58 28.79
C GLU A 67 -6.62 11.76 29.42
N LYS A 68 -6.90 10.51 29.82
CA LYS A 68 -5.86 9.60 30.31
C LYS A 68 -4.76 9.39 29.28
N LEU A 69 -5.11 9.17 28.01
CA LEU A 69 -4.15 8.99 26.93
C LEU A 69 -3.30 10.25 26.71
N TYR A 70 -3.93 11.44 26.77
CA TYR A 70 -3.22 12.71 26.69
C TYR A 70 -2.18 12.85 27.83
N ARG A 71 -2.57 12.55 29.09
CA ARG A 71 -1.66 12.59 30.22
C ARG A 71 -0.50 11.62 30.07
N ASP A 72 -0.77 10.37 29.69
CA ASP A 72 0.26 9.35 29.48
C ASP A 72 1.28 9.81 28.40
N LEU A 73 0.81 10.40 27.31
CA LEU A 73 1.69 10.98 26.28
C LEU A 73 2.47 12.20 26.77
N LYS A 74 1.82 13.10 27.53
CA LYS A 74 2.46 14.31 28.09
C LYS A 74 3.60 13.95 29.05
N GLU A 75 3.40 12.90 29.84
CA GLU A 75 4.37 12.37 30.81
C GLU A 75 5.42 11.46 30.15
N GLY A 76 5.31 11.19 28.85
CA GLY A 76 6.24 10.34 28.11
C GLY A 76 6.12 8.85 28.46
N LYS A 77 4.98 8.42 29.02
CA LYS A 77 4.72 7.01 29.35
C LYS A 77 4.57 6.18 28.07
N ASP A 78 4.93 4.90 28.16
CA ASP A 78 4.73 3.95 27.07
C ASP A 78 3.23 3.71 26.83
N VAL A 79 2.77 4.05 25.65
CA VAL A 79 1.37 3.89 25.24
C VAL A 79 1.10 2.55 24.56
N ARG A 80 2.14 1.75 24.31
CA ARG A 80 2.00 0.41 23.74
C ARG A 80 1.29 -0.52 24.70
N ARG A 81 0.38 -1.34 24.18
CA ARG A 81 -0.42 -2.31 24.96
C ARG A 81 -0.34 -3.72 24.37
N GLY A 82 0.71 -3.97 23.57
CA GLY A 82 0.92 -5.23 22.90
C GLY A 82 -0.08 -5.51 21.79
N PHE A 83 -0.02 -6.72 21.24
CA PHE A 83 -0.78 -7.11 20.06
C PHE A 83 -1.80 -8.21 20.36
N ALA A 84 -2.96 -8.12 19.72
CA ALA A 84 -3.81 -9.28 19.50
C ALA A 84 -3.30 -10.01 18.27
N LYS A 85 -2.67 -11.18 18.45
CA LYS A 85 -2.08 -11.98 17.35
C LYS A 85 -3.07 -13.04 16.89
N PHE A 86 -3.31 -13.10 15.57
CA PHE A 86 -4.13 -14.13 14.95
C PHE A 86 -3.70 -14.38 13.51
N LYS A 87 -4.11 -15.53 12.97
CA LYS A 87 -3.82 -15.90 11.58
C LYS A 87 -5.04 -15.65 10.70
N VAL A 88 -4.81 -15.04 9.54
CA VAL A 88 -5.82 -14.89 8.50
C VAL A 88 -5.40 -15.69 7.27
N CYS A 89 -6.22 -16.65 6.89
CA CYS A 89 -6.04 -17.40 5.64
C CYS A 89 -6.79 -16.69 4.52
N GLU A 90 -6.05 -16.04 3.63
CA GLU A 90 -6.62 -15.39 2.46
C GLU A 90 -6.08 -16.02 1.18
N ARG A 91 -6.94 -16.66 0.42
CA ARG A 91 -6.62 -17.23 -0.91
C ARG A 91 -5.45 -18.22 -0.88
N GLY A 92 -5.42 -19.06 0.13
CA GLY A 92 -4.39 -20.10 0.31
C GLY A 92 -3.05 -19.55 0.81
N LYS A 93 -3.01 -18.31 1.31
CA LYS A 93 -1.88 -17.74 2.03
C LYS A 93 -2.29 -17.42 3.45
N THR A 94 -1.56 -17.97 4.41
CA THR A 94 -1.69 -17.62 5.82
C THR A 94 -0.86 -16.38 6.10
N ARG A 95 -1.47 -15.41 6.76
CA ARG A 95 -0.82 -14.18 7.22
C ARG A 95 -0.94 -14.06 8.73
N ASN A 96 0.15 -13.79 9.38
CA ASN A 96 0.14 -13.46 10.81
C ASN A 96 -0.24 -11.99 10.96
N ILE A 97 -1.31 -11.72 11.69
CA ILE A 97 -1.78 -10.37 11.98
C ILE A 97 -1.40 -10.02 13.41
N SER A 98 -0.78 -8.86 13.58
CA SER A 98 -0.48 -8.25 14.87
C SER A 98 -1.34 -7.00 15.03
N ALA A 99 -2.58 -7.17 15.47
CA ALA A 99 -3.51 -6.06 15.62
C ALA A 99 -3.21 -5.30 16.91
N VAL A 100 -2.96 -4.01 16.81
CA VAL A 100 -2.74 -3.13 17.97
C VAL A 100 -4.00 -2.99 18.81
N ARG A 101 -3.82 -2.90 20.14
CA ARG A 101 -4.89 -2.62 21.09
C ARG A 101 -5.48 -1.23 20.85
N PHE A 102 -6.76 -1.02 21.21
CA PHE A 102 -7.48 0.19 20.82
C PHE A 102 -6.85 1.47 21.39
N TYR A 103 -6.34 1.44 22.61
CA TYR A 103 -5.60 2.54 23.27
C TYR A 103 -4.44 3.05 22.39
N GLU A 104 -3.54 2.16 22.04
CA GLU A 104 -2.41 2.44 21.15
C GLU A 104 -2.87 2.83 19.73
N ARG A 105 -3.94 2.18 19.23
CA ARG A 105 -4.51 2.48 17.92
C ARG A 105 -4.96 3.92 17.77
N VAL A 106 -5.47 4.56 18.83
CA VAL A 106 -5.83 5.98 18.82
C VAL A 106 -4.59 6.86 18.60
N VAL A 107 -3.49 6.58 19.31
CA VAL A 107 -2.22 7.32 19.14
C VAL A 107 -1.66 7.11 17.74
N GLN A 108 -1.62 5.87 17.26
CA GLN A 108 -1.17 5.58 15.89
C GLN A 108 -2.04 6.29 14.84
N LYS A 109 -3.35 6.43 15.08
CA LYS A 109 -4.25 7.18 14.21
C LYS A 109 -3.96 8.68 14.22
N ALA A 110 -3.69 9.27 15.39
CA ALA A 110 -3.27 10.67 15.51
C ALA A 110 -1.93 10.90 14.80
N LEU A 111 -0.92 10.08 15.08
CA LEU A 111 0.39 10.13 14.44
C LEU A 111 0.28 10.03 12.90
N CYS A 112 -0.49 9.06 12.41
CA CYS A 112 -0.68 8.91 10.97
C CYS A 112 -1.36 10.13 10.35
N LYS A 113 -2.47 10.60 10.93
CA LYS A 113 -3.27 11.68 10.34
C LYS A 113 -2.55 13.03 10.36
N TYR A 114 -1.95 13.37 11.50
CA TYR A 114 -1.44 14.73 11.73
C TYR A 114 0.05 14.90 11.41
N VAL A 115 0.80 13.80 11.29
CA VAL A 115 2.26 13.84 11.08
C VAL A 115 2.67 13.03 9.84
N LEU A 116 2.51 11.71 9.85
CA LEU A 116 3.10 10.84 8.82
C LEU A 116 2.44 11.02 7.45
N TYR A 117 1.11 11.03 7.40
CA TYR A 117 0.37 11.13 6.14
C TYR A 117 0.69 12.41 5.36
N PRO A 118 0.63 13.63 5.94
CA PRO A 118 0.97 14.85 5.24
C PRO A 118 2.40 14.85 4.69
N VAL A 119 3.37 14.39 5.50
CA VAL A 119 4.80 14.40 5.14
C VAL A 119 5.12 13.34 4.09
N TYR A 120 4.64 12.12 4.26
CA TYR A 120 4.97 11.01 3.35
C TYR A 120 4.26 11.16 2.01
N THR A 121 2.96 11.48 2.01
CA THR A 121 2.19 11.62 0.75
C THR A 121 2.64 12.80 -0.09
N LYS A 122 3.21 13.84 0.52
CA LYS A 122 3.84 14.96 -0.21
C LYS A 122 5.09 14.54 -0.97
N SER A 123 5.78 13.50 -0.49
CA SER A 123 7.05 13.05 -1.04
C SER A 123 6.91 11.88 -2.01
N VAL A 124 5.93 10.99 -1.81
CA VAL A 124 5.75 9.84 -2.71
C VAL A 124 5.22 10.27 -4.08
N LEU A 125 5.62 9.53 -5.10
CA LEU A 125 5.20 9.83 -6.48
C LEU A 125 3.68 9.73 -6.63
N PHE A 126 3.14 10.52 -7.56
CA PHE A 126 1.70 10.50 -7.87
C PHE A 126 1.21 9.08 -8.21
N ASP A 127 2.02 8.30 -8.91
CA ASP A 127 1.71 6.93 -9.35
C ASP A 127 1.96 5.84 -8.29
N ASN A 128 2.26 6.22 -7.05
CA ASN A 128 2.16 5.33 -5.90
C ASN A 128 0.70 5.31 -5.44
N ALA A 129 0.04 4.15 -5.58
CA ALA A 129 -1.41 4.01 -5.47
C ALA A 129 -1.89 3.42 -4.13
N ALA A 130 -0.98 3.04 -3.23
CA ALA A 130 -1.33 2.35 -1.98
C ALA A 130 -1.57 3.34 -0.83
N SER A 131 -2.49 3.01 0.07
CA SER A 131 -2.73 3.67 1.37
C SER A 131 -2.82 5.21 1.31
N GLN A 132 -3.39 5.76 0.25
CA GLN A 132 -3.60 7.20 0.08
C GLN A 132 -5.07 7.50 -0.24
N LYS A 133 -5.59 8.64 0.25
CA LYS A 133 -6.95 9.11 -0.06
C LYS A 133 -7.17 9.22 -1.57
N GLY A 134 -8.32 8.77 -2.05
CA GLY A 134 -8.68 8.81 -3.46
C GLY A 134 -7.91 7.82 -4.35
N LYS A 135 -6.96 7.06 -3.78
CA LYS A 135 -6.18 6.04 -4.49
C LYS A 135 -6.58 4.62 -4.04
N GLY A 136 -6.00 3.63 -4.65
CA GLY A 136 -6.29 2.22 -4.40
C GLY A 136 -6.15 1.38 -5.65
N THR A 137 -6.62 0.14 -5.64
CA THR A 137 -6.46 -0.79 -6.77
C THR A 137 -7.15 -0.30 -8.06
N LYS A 138 -8.27 0.46 -7.95
CA LYS A 138 -8.92 1.07 -9.12
C LYS A 138 -8.02 2.13 -9.72
N PHE A 139 -7.55 3.08 -8.91
CA PHE A 139 -6.62 4.13 -9.36
C PHE A 139 -5.38 3.50 -10.00
N ALA A 140 -4.78 2.50 -9.36
CA ALA A 140 -3.63 1.77 -9.90
C ALA A 140 -3.90 1.19 -11.30
N ALA A 141 -5.03 0.51 -11.48
CA ALA A 141 -5.42 -0.05 -12.77
C ALA A 141 -5.65 1.04 -13.84
N ASP A 142 -6.28 2.14 -13.47
CA ASP A 142 -6.51 3.29 -14.37
C ASP A 142 -5.17 3.94 -14.78
N ARG A 143 -4.19 4.00 -13.86
CA ARG A 143 -2.83 4.47 -14.19
C ARG A 143 -2.10 3.53 -15.14
N MET A 144 -2.18 2.21 -14.93
CA MET A 144 -1.62 1.22 -15.88
C MET A 144 -2.21 1.40 -17.28
N ILE A 145 -3.52 1.57 -17.40
CA ILE A 145 -4.19 1.81 -18.68
C ILE A 145 -3.64 3.10 -19.33
N ARG A 146 -3.58 4.22 -18.60
CA ARG A 146 -3.04 5.48 -19.11
C ARG A 146 -1.58 5.35 -19.56
N HIS A 147 -0.76 4.59 -18.82
CA HIS A 147 0.63 4.37 -19.19
C HIS A 147 0.76 3.51 -20.44
N LEU A 148 -0.05 2.46 -20.58
CA LEU A 148 -0.09 1.65 -21.79
C LEU A 148 -0.58 2.45 -23.01
N SER A 149 -1.62 3.28 -22.86
CA SER A 149 -2.06 4.18 -23.95
C SER A 149 -0.97 5.18 -24.34
N ARG A 150 -0.30 5.80 -23.36
CA ARG A 150 0.83 6.71 -23.62
C ARG A 150 2.00 5.98 -24.28
N HIS A 151 2.28 4.75 -23.87
CA HIS A 151 3.30 3.91 -24.50
C HIS A 151 2.95 3.64 -25.95
N PHE A 152 1.72 3.23 -26.22
CA PHE A 152 1.23 2.96 -27.58
C PHE A 152 1.34 4.17 -28.50
N ASN A 153 0.90 5.33 -28.03
CA ASN A 153 0.97 6.58 -28.82
C ASN A 153 2.40 7.00 -29.18
N ARG A 154 3.40 6.57 -28.40
CA ARG A 154 4.81 6.91 -28.63
C ARG A 154 5.57 5.83 -29.40
N TYR A 155 5.24 4.57 -29.17
CA TYR A 155 6.08 3.45 -29.57
C TYR A 155 5.29 2.27 -30.18
N GLY A 156 3.99 2.39 -30.34
CA GLY A 156 3.13 1.27 -30.76
C GLY A 156 3.02 0.20 -29.69
N GLN A 157 2.76 -1.04 -30.13
CA GLN A 157 2.63 -2.21 -29.25
C GLN A 157 3.99 -2.74 -28.74
N ALA A 158 5.08 -2.43 -29.46
CA ALA A 158 6.41 -2.92 -29.12
C ALA A 158 6.94 -2.29 -27.83
N GLY A 159 7.60 -3.11 -27.00
CA GLY A 159 8.22 -2.63 -25.76
C GLY A 159 8.28 -3.70 -24.68
N TYR A 160 8.83 -3.31 -23.55
CA TYR A 160 9.09 -4.16 -22.40
C TYR A 160 8.56 -3.53 -21.12
N ALA A 161 8.12 -4.38 -20.22
CA ALA A 161 7.79 -3.99 -18.86
C ALA A 161 8.74 -4.66 -17.87
N VAL A 162 9.31 -3.90 -16.95
CA VAL A 162 9.96 -4.41 -15.75
C VAL A 162 8.88 -4.53 -14.69
N LEU A 163 8.59 -5.75 -14.26
CA LEU A 163 7.71 -6.04 -13.13
C LEU A 163 8.58 -6.33 -11.92
N VAL A 164 8.27 -5.73 -10.79
CA VAL A 164 9.05 -5.83 -9.55
C VAL A 164 8.15 -6.15 -8.38
N ASP A 165 8.54 -7.15 -7.58
CA ASP A 165 7.84 -7.55 -6.36
C ASP A 165 8.87 -7.76 -5.25
N PHE A 166 8.62 -7.20 -4.07
CA PHE A 166 9.47 -7.36 -2.90
C PHE A 166 9.08 -8.63 -2.13
N LYS A 167 10.05 -9.51 -1.85
CA LYS A 167 9.83 -10.77 -1.14
C LYS A 167 9.60 -10.50 0.35
N GLY A 168 8.45 -10.95 0.90
CA GLY A 168 8.15 -10.82 2.32
C GLY A 168 8.28 -9.37 2.81
N TYR A 169 7.71 -8.41 2.05
CA TYR A 169 8.03 -7.00 2.18
C TYR A 169 7.86 -6.48 3.62
N PHE A 170 6.67 -6.63 4.21
CA PHE A 170 6.39 -6.18 5.57
C PHE A 170 7.25 -6.88 6.62
N GLU A 171 7.52 -8.16 6.42
CA GLU A 171 8.27 -9.01 7.36
C GLU A 171 9.78 -8.72 7.34
N ASN A 172 10.27 -8.08 6.26
CA ASN A 172 11.69 -7.86 6.03
C ASN A 172 12.10 -6.39 5.98
N ILE A 173 11.22 -5.44 6.33
CA ILE A 173 11.63 -4.04 6.47
C ILE A 173 12.65 -3.94 7.59
N ASP A 174 13.82 -3.42 7.25
CA ASP A 174 14.92 -3.22 8.20
C ASP A 174 14.65 -1.98 9.04
N HIS A 175 14.71 -2.12 10.37
CA HIS A 175 14.38 -1.04 11.30
C HIS A 175 15.40 0.10 11.27
N ASP A 176 16.70 -0.20 11.17
CA ASP A 176 17.74 0.82 11.15
C ASP A 176 17.60 1.69 9.90
N VAL A 177 17.40 1.06 8.74
CA VAL A 177 17.17 1.75 7.48
C VAL A 177 15.87 2.57 7.55
N ALA A 178 14.78 2.02 8.12
CA ALA A 178 13.54 2.77 8.31
C ALA A 178 13.76 4.00 9.19
N LYS A 179 14.44 3.84 10.33
CA LYS A 179 14.80 4.91 11.27
C LYS A 179 15.65 5.98 10.60
N GLU A 180 16.66 5.60 9.79
CA GLU A 180 17.45 6.54 9.01
C GLU A 180 16.60 7.35 8.03
N ILE A 181 15.66 6.69 7.32
CA ILE A 181 14.81 7.33 6.30
C ILE A 181 13.93 8.42 6.92
N TYR A 182 13.27 8.18 8.05
CA TYR A 182 12.38 9.20 8.60
C TYR A 182 13.10 10.24 9.48
N ARG A 183 14.26 9.94 10.06
CA ARG A 183 15.14 10.95 10.68
C ARG A 183 15.61 12.04 9.68
N GLN A 184 15.54 11.78 8.39
CA GLN A 184 15.72 12.80 7.35
C GLN A 184 14.53 13.76 7.23
N LYS A 185 13.40 13.45 7.85
CA LYS A 185 12.16 14.25 7.80
C LYS A 185 11.80 14.88 9.12
N PHE A 186 12.07 14.20 10.22
CA PHE A 186 11.71 14.60 11.57
C PHE A 186 12.96 14.82 12.43
N LYS A 187 12.89 15.81 13.32
CA LYS A 187 13.97 16.19 14.25
C LYS A 187 13.48 16.28 15.70
N ASP A 188 12.16 16.43 15.93
CA ASP A 188 11.58 16.41 17.28
C ASP A 188 11.90 15.06 17.95
N LYS A 189 12.65 15.13 19.06
CA LYS A 189 13.13 13.94 19.78
C LYS A 189 11.99 13.09 20.36
N ARG A 190 10.91 13.74 20.85
CA ARG A 190 9.74 13.04 21.40
C ARG A 190 8.97 12.32 20.30
N LEU A 191 8.82 12.98 19.15
CA LEU A 191 8.19 12.38 17.96
C LEU A 191 8.99 11.19 17.44
N LEU A 192 10.31 11.35 17.32
CA LEU A 192 11.19 10.26 16.88
C LEU A 192 11.15 9.07 17.83
N LYS A 193 11.16 9.32 19.15
CA LYS A 193 11.03 8.26 20.13
C LYS A 193 9.71 7.49 19.96
N LEU A 194 8.59 8.18 19.80
CA LEU A 194 7.28 7.56 19.60
C LEU A 194 7.24 6.71 18.32
N ILE A 195 7.85 7.20 17.23
CA ILE A 195 7.94 6.44 15.97
C ILE A 195 8.84 5.21 16.15
N ASP A 196 9.98 5.35 16.79
CA ASP A 196 10.91 4.26 17.10
C ASP A 196 10.21 3.18 17.95
N ASP A 197 9.52 3.59 19.02
CA ASP A 197 8.78 2.68 19.90
C ASP A 197 7.74 1.84 19.14
N PHE A 198 7.04 2.42 18.18
CA PHE A 198 6.06 1.69 17.36
C PHE A 198 6.70 0.76 16.33
N ILE A 199 7.87 1.07 15.82
CA ILE A 199 8.61 0.20 14.91
C ILE A 199 9.22 -0.97 15.69
N ASP A 200 9.91 -0.66 16.79
CA ASP A 200 10.62 -1.67 17.61
C ASP A 200 9.68 -2.65 18.31
N ALA A 201 8.39 -2.27 18.47
CA ALA A 201 7.37 -3.20 18.99
C ALA A 201 7.24 -4.49 18.18
N TYR A 202 7.69 -4.52 16.93
CA TYR A 202 7.63 -5.72 16.07
C TYR A 202 8.89 -6.61 16.15
N GLY A 203 9.84 -6.29 17.01
CA GLY A 203 11.09 -7.05 17.22
C GLY A 203 12.27 -6.45 16.46
N VAL A 204 13.17 -7.29 15.94
CA VAL A 204 14.44 -6.85 15.36
C VAL A 204 14.26 -6.31 13.93
N LYS A 205 13.26 -6.80 13.20
CA LYS A 205 12.94 -6.39 11.82
C LYS A 205 11.48 -6.64 11.50
N GLY A 206 11.03 -6.02 10.44
CA GLY A 206 9.68 -6.16 9.91
C GLY A 206 8.69 -5.21 10.56
N LEU A 207 7.60 -4.99 9.87
CA LEU A 207 6.45 -4.22 10.35
C LEU A 207 5.23 -5.13 10.36
N GLY A 208 4.49 -5.10 11.46
CA GLY A 208 3.32 -5.96 11.60
C GLY A 208 2.18 -5.58 10.66
N LEU A 209 1.51 -6.59 10.12
CA LEU A 209 0.25 -6.41 9.43
C LEU A 209 -0.86 -6.13 10.45
N GLY A 210 -1.63 -5.07 10.25
CA GLY A 210 -2.75 -4.68 11.11
C GLY A 210 -2.59 -3.32 11.80
N SER A 211 -1.47 -2.62 11.55
CA SER A 211 -1.18 -1.27 12.02
C SER A 211 -1.20 -0.25 10.88
N GLU A 212 -1.73 0.94 11.13
CA GLU A 212 -1.74 2.02 10.13
C GLU A 212 -0.35 2.66 9.99
N THR A 213 0.40 2.78 11.09
CA THR A 213 1.80 3.26 11.04
C THR A 213 2.66 2.36 10.18
N SER A 214 2.53 1.03 10.32
CA SER A 214 3.23 0.06 9.46
C SER A 214 2.92 0.28 7.98
N GLN A 215 1.66 0.58 7.62
CA GLN A 215 1.29 0.88 6.24
C GLN A 215 1.92 2.19 5.75
N MET A 216 1.95 3.22 6.58
CA MET A 216 2.57 4.50 6.25
C MET A 216 4.08 4.37 6.02
N HIS A 217 4.77 3.65 6.88
CA HIS A 217 6.20 3.35 6.70
C HIS A 217 6.42 2.51 5.42
N ALA A 218 5.61 1.50 5.19
CA ALA A 218 5.75 0.64 4.01
C ALA A 218 5.57 1.37 2.67
N ILE A 219 4.67 2.34 2.55
CA ILE A 219 4.55 3.13 1.31
C ILE A 219 5.72 4.09 1.11
N TYR A 220 6.34 4.53 2.19
CA TYR A 220 7.41 5.53 2.15
C TYR A 220 8.81 4.92 2.04
N TYR A 221 9.03 3.74 2.59
CA TYR A 221 10.33 3.07 2.61
C TYR A 221 11.02 2.94 1.24
N PRO A 222 10.33 2.53 0.15
CA PRO A 222 10.94 2.42 -1.18
C PRO A 222 10.95 3.75 -1.96
N ASN A 223 10.58 4.87 -1.36
CA ASN A 223 10.40 6.15 -2.05
C ASN A 223 11.68 6.62 -2.78
N LYS A 224 12.86 6.34 -2.22
CA LYS A 224 14.15 6.64 -2.88
C LYS A 224 14.34 5.85 -4.17
N ILE A 225 13.84 4.61 -4.24
CA ILE A 225 13.87 3.80 -5.47
C ILE A 225 13.02 4.47 -6.53
N ASP A 226 11.79 4.87 -6.16
CA ASP A 226 10.82 5.45 -7.08
C ASP A 226 11.34 6.75 -7.70
N HIS A 227 11.91 7.64 -6.87
CA HIS A 227 12.55 8.87 -7.32
C HIS A 227 13.77 8.60 -8.20
N ALA A 228 14.64 7.68 -7.80
CA ALA A 228 15.85 7.36 -8.58
C ALA A 228 15.53 6.84 -9.98
N ILE A 229 14.43 6.09 -10.15
CA ILE A 229 13.95 5.60 -11.44
C ILE A 229 13.42 6.76 -12.29
N THR A 230 12.57 7.60 -11.71
CA THR A 230 11.86 8.65 -12.45
C THR A 230 12.75 9.84 -12.78
N GLU A 231 13.66 10.23 -11.89
CA GLU A 231 14.58 11.35 -12.08
C GLU A 231 15.64 11.08 -13.15
N THR A 232 16.09 9.82 -13.33
CA THR A 232 17.08 9.46 -14.35
C THR A 232 16.61 9.72 -15.78
N HIS A 233 15.29 9.65 -16.03
CA HIS A 233 14.71 9.76 -17.37
C HIS A 233 13.73 10.92 -17.51
N GLY A 234 13.55 11.74 -16.47
CA GLY A 234 12.50 12.73 -16.36
C GLY A 234 11.13 12.09 -16.07
N TYR A 235 10.40 12.63 -15.08
CA TYR A 235 9.12 12.08 -14.62
C TYR A 235 8.09 11.88 -15.77
N ASP A 236 8.03 12.81 -16.70
CA ASP A 236 7.11 12.73 -17.84
C ASP A 236 7.48 11.67 -18.89
N LYS A 237 8.70 11.16 -18.85
CA LYS A 237 9.20 10.15 -19.80
C LYS A 237 9.09 8.73 -19.29
N VAL A 238 9.04 8.54 -17.97
CA VAL A 238 8.97 7.23 -17.33
C VAL A 238 7.52 6.87 -17.03
N MET A 239 7.09 5.73 -17.52
CA MET A 239 5.78 5.15 -17.23
C MET A 239 5.96 4.14 -16.09
N PHE A 240 5.85 4.65 -14.87
CA PHE A 240 6.07 3.92 -13.62
C PHE A 240 4.79 3.88 -12.79
N GLY A 241 4.55 2.79 -12.07
CA GLY A 241 3.49 2.71 -11.06
C GLY A 241 3.86 1.74 -9.95
N ARG A 242 3.44 2.06 -8.72
CA ARG A 242 3.65 1.24 -7.52
C ARG A 242 2.36 1.01 -6.74
N TYR A 243 2.23 -0.16 -6.18
CA TYR A 243 1.23 -0.51 -5.18
C TYR A 243 1.89 -1.37 -4.09
N MET A 244 2.32 -0.75 -2.99
CA MET A 244 3.13 -1.37 -1.93
C MET A 244 4.43 -2.00 -2.46
N ASP A 245 4.52 -3.34 -2.38
CA ASP A 245 5.61 -4.18 -2.85
C ASP A 245 5.64 -4.37 -4.38
N ASP A 246 4.48 -4.27 -5.02
CA ASP A 246 4.33 -4.44 -6.47
C ASP A 246 4.59 -3.13 -7.23
N SER A 247 5.46 -3.15 -8.24
CA SER A 247 5.66 -2.01 -9.14
C SER A 247 5.97 -2.44 -10.58
N TYR A 248 5.77 -1.50 -11.52
CA TYR A 248 6.10 -1.72 -12.93
C TYR A 248 6.75 -0.47 -13.54
N ILE A 249 7.55 -0.70 -14.58
CA ILE A 249 8.12 0.33 -15.45
C ILE A 249 7.92 -0.11 -16.89
N LEU A 250 7.40 0.76 -17.76
CA LEU A 250 7.31 0.49 -19.20
C LEU A 250 8.45 1.18 -19.94
N THR A 251 9.09 0.46 -20.85
CA THR A 251 10.21 0.94 -21.66
C THR A 251 10.04 0.50 -23.11
N ARG A 252 10.65 1.22 -24.05
CA ARG A 252 10.69 0.82 -25.46
C ARG A 252 11.64 -0.35 -25.68
N GLU A 253 12.83 -0.30 -25.09
CA GLU A 253 13.93 -1.19 -25.38
C GLU A 253 14.24 -2.13 -24.23
N LYS A 254 14.61 -3.39 -24.56
CA LYS A 254 15.03 -4.39 -23.57
C LYS A 254 16.29 -3.94 -22.80
N LYS A 255 17.25 -3.32 -23.48
CA LYS A 255 18.48 -2.79 -22.88
C LYS A 255 18.18 -1.75 -21.80
N THR A 256 17.19 -0.87 -22.04
CA THR A 256 16.71 0.11 -21.05
C THR A 256 16.01 -0.58 -19.88
N ALA A 257 15.20 -1.61 -20.14
CA ALA A 257 14.56 -2.40 -19.07
C ALA A 257 15.58 -3.08 -18.16
N ILE A 258 16.64 -3.66 -18.73
CA ILE A 258 17.74 -4.28 -17.95
C ILE A 258 18.42 -3.24 -17.07
N ARG A 259 18.85 -2.11 -17.64
CA ARG A 259 19.49 -1.02 -16.86
C ARG A 259 18.60 -0.51 -15.71
N MET A 260 17.27 -0.41 -15.95
CA MET A 260 16.32 -0.02 -14.89
C MET A 260 16.25 -1.07 -13.78
N LEU A 261 16.20 -2.34 -14.14
CA LEU A 261 16.16 -3.43 -13.15
C LEU A 261 17.46 -3.47 -12.33
N ASP A 262 18.62 -3.28 -12.95
CA ASP A 262 19.91 -3.25 -12.23
C ASP A 262 19.96 -2.07 -11.27
N LYS A 263 19.50 -0.90 -11.68
CA LYS A 263 19.37 0.26 -10.79
C LYS A 263 18.45 0.00 -9.61
N ILE A 264 17.34 -0.71 -9.83
CA ILE A 264 16.43 -1.13 -8.75
C ILE A 264 17.14 -2.08 -7.80
N ARG A 265 17.89 -3.05 -8.31
CA ARG A 265 18.69 -4.00 -7.51
C ARG A 265 19.69 -3.28 -6.61
N ASP A 266 20.38 -2.27 -7.14
CA ASP A 266 21.34 -1.48 -6.38
C ASP A 266 20.67 -0.73 -5.22
N TRP A 267 19.55 -0.08 -5.48
CA TRP A 267 18.77 0.59 -4.44
C TRP A 267 18.17 -0.38 -3.43
N CYS A 268 17.68 -1.55 -3.89
CA CYS A 268 17.18 -2.59 -3.00
C CYS A 268 18.26 -3.10 -2.04
N ARG A 269 19.50 -3.27 -2.52
CA ARG A 269 20.66 -3.62 -1.65
C ARG A 269 20.89 -2.55 -0.57
N ARG A 270 20.90 -1.27 -0.95
CA ARG A 270 21.08 -0.15 0.00
C ARG A 270 19.96 -0.07 1.04
N LEU A 271 18.73 -0.38 0.64
CA LEU A 271 17.56 -0.38 1.52
C LEU A 271 17.31 -1.75 2.17
N ARG A 272 18.22 -2.71 2.03
CA ARG A 272 18.07 -4.08 2.56
C ARG A 272 16.75 -4.75 2.14
N ILE A 273 16.24 -4.43 0.94
CA ILE A 273 15.04 -5.02 0.35
C ILE A 273 15.42 -6.24 -0.49
N THR A 274 14.74 -7.36 -0.28
CA THR A 274 14.90 -8.57 -1.09
C THR A 274 13.87 -8.59 -2.23
N LEU A 275 14.34 -8.72 -3.47
CA LEU A 275 13.47 -8.92 -4.63
C LEU A 275 12.96 -10.35 -4.71
N SER A 276 11.71 -10.54 -5.15
CA SER A 276 11.14 -11.85 -5.41
C SER A 276 11.66 -12.40 -6.75
N PRO A 277 12.48 -13.50 -6.78
CA PRO A 277 13.05 -14.02 -8.03
C PRO A 277 11.97 -14.51 -9.00
N LYS A 278 10.85 -15.03 -8.46
CA LYS A 278 9.74 -15.60 -9.25
C LYS A 278 8.81 -14.56 -9.87
N LYS A 279 8.82 -13.33 -9.36
CA LYS A 279 7.88 -12.27 -9.78
C LYS A 279 8.57 -11.03 -10.33
N THR A 280 9.86 -10.85 -10.06
CA THR A 280 10.65 -9.77 -10.63
C THR A 280 11.20 -10.25 -11.97
N MET A 281 10.68 -9.65 -13.05
CA MET A 281 10.99 -10.10 -14.41
C MET A 281 10.84 -8.98 -15.44
N ILE A 282 11.45 -9.15 -16.58
CA ILE A 282 11.24 -8.33 -17.77
C ILE A 282 10.37 -9.11 -18.74
N VAL A 283 9.24 -8.55 -19.15
CA VAL A 283 8.28 -9.15 -20.07
C VAL A 283 8.03 -8.25 -21.27
N ARG A 284 7.66 -8.81 -22.41
CA ARG A 284 7.22 -8.02 -23.57
C ARG A 284 5.80 -7.51 -23.32
N ILE A 285 5.52 -6.26 -23.66
CA ILE A 285 4.20 -5.64 -23.45
C ILE A 285 3.11 -6.39 -24.23
N LYS A 286 3.42 -6.88 -25.44
CA LYS A 286 2.49 -7.62 -26.29
C LYS A 286 2.02 -8.96 -25.68
N ASP A 287 2.79 -9.56 -24.77
CA ASP A 287 2.45 -10.84 -24.15
C ASP A 287 1.46 -10.68 -22.97
N GLY A 288 1.15 -9.43 -22.61
CA GLY A 288 0.26 -9.09 -21.50
C GLY A 288 1.00 -8.88 -20.19
N LEU A 289 0.56 -7.88 -19.43
CA LEU A 289 1.17 -7.46 -18.16
C LEU A 289 0.30 -7.91 -16.99
N LYS A 290 0.83 -8.79 -16.17
CA LYS A 290 0.17 -9.23 -14.96
C LYS A 290 0.48 -8.28 -13.81
N TRP A 291 -0.53 -7.55 -13.33
CA TRP A 291 -0.40 -6.65 -12.19
C TRP A 291 -1.69 -6.57 -11.37
N LEU A 292 -1.58 -6.57 -10.05
CA LEU A 292 -2.72 -6.51 -9.11
C LEU A 292 -3.86 -7.48 -9.45
N LYS A 293 -3.50 -8.77 -9.75
CA LYS A 293 -4.45 -9.86 -10.10
C LYS A 293 -5.25 -9.61 -11.38
N THR A 294 -4.77 -8.70 -12.23
CA THR A 294 -5.33 -8.38 -13.54
C THR A 294 -4.23 -8.54 -14.59
N ILE A 295 -4.57 -9.08 -15.75
CA ILE A 295 -3.69 -9.12 -16.90
C ILE A 295 -4.16 -8.03 -17.87
N PHE A 296 -3.25 -7.13 -18.24
CA PHE A 296 -3.49 -6.05 -19.19
C PHE A 296 -2.86 -6.41 -20.52
N TYR A 297 -3.64 -6.49 -21.57
CA TYR A 297 -3.20 -6.75 -22.93
C TYR A 297 -3.30 -5.45 -23.74
N LEU A 298 -2.22 -5.05 -24.37
CA LEU A 298 -2.18 -3.97 -25.36
C LEU A 298 -2.31 -4.62 -26.75
N THR A 299 -3.37 -4.32 -27.48
CA THR A 299 -3.58 -4.85 -28.84
C THR A 299 -2.77 -4.05 -29.88
N ALA A 300 -2.65 -4.60 -31.08
CA ALA A 300 -2.01 -3.90 -32.21
C ALA A 300 -2.74 -2.60 -32.61
N THR A 301 -4.02 -2.47 -32.27
CA THR A 301 -4.84 -1.27 -32.52
C THR A 301 -4.82 -0.26 -31.37
N GLY A 302 -4.01 -0.48 -30.32
CA GLY A 302 -3.93 0.38 -29.14
C GLY A 302 -5.03 0.16 -28.09
N LYS A 303 -5.99 -0.75 -28.34
CA LYS A 303 -7.01 -1.10 -27.37
C LYS A 303 -6.38 -1.85 -26.19
N ILE A 304 -6.77 -1.50 -24.96
CA ILE A 304 -6.30 -2.18 -23.74
C ILE A 304 -7.41 -3.08 -23.21
N ILE A 305 -7.13 -4.37 -23.16
CA ILE A 305 -8.05 -5.40 -22.67
C ILE A 305 -7.59 -5.84 -21.29
N LYS A 306 -8.51 -5.87 -20.33
CA LYS A 306 -8.27 -6.40 -18.98
C LYS A 306 -8.86 -7.81 -18.89
N LYS A 307 -8.08 -8.75 -18.36
CA LYS A 307 -8.58 -10.11 -18.07
C LYS A 307 -8.26 -10.48 -16.63
N PRO A 308 -9.14 -11.25 -15.95
CA PRO A 308 -8.79 -11.82 -14.66
C PRO A 308 -7.69 -12.86 -14.83
N GLU A 309 -6.90 -13.05 -13.81
CA GLU A 309 -5.94 -14.14 -13.74
C GLU A 309 -6.69 -15.49 -13.70
N HIS A 310 -6.35 -16.42 -14.59
CA HIS A 310 -7.01 -17.73 -14.71
C HIS A 310 -7.08 -18.47 -13.36
N LYS A 311 -5.97 -18.48 -12.62
CA LYS A 311 -5.90 -19.07 -11.27
C LYS A 311 -6.94 -18.50 -10.29
N SER A 312 -7.40 -17.26 -10.48
CA SER A 312 -8.45 -16.64 -9.66
C SER A 312 -9.83 -17.25 -9.95
N VAL A 313 -10.12 -17.52 -11.21
CA VAL A 313 -11.37 -18.16 -11.64
C VAL A 313 -11.44 -19.62 -11.17
N VAL A 314 -10.36 -20.38 -11.38
CA VAL A 314 -10.25 -21.78 -10.91
C VAL A 314 -10.42 -21.88 -9.39
N ARG A 315 -9.82 -20.96 -8.64
CA ARG A 315 -9.94 -20.93 -7.17
C ARG A 315 -11.37 -20.68 -6.72
N GLU A 316 -12.08 -19.77 -7.38
CA GLU A 316 -13.48 -19.51 -7.05
C GLU A 316 -14.33 -20.73 -7.31
N ARG A 317 -14.14 -21.43 -8.43
CA ARG A 317 -14.84 -22.68 -8.73
C ARG A 317 -14.64 -23.73 -7.64
N ARG A 318 -13.38 -23.89 -7.15
CA ARG A 318 -13.07 -24.82 -6.05
C ARG A 318 -13.71 -24.38 -4.73
N LYS A 319 -13.76 -23.06 -4.46
CA LYS A 319 -14.40 -22.50 -3.28
C LYS A 319 -15.90 -22.76 -3.28
N LEU A 320 -16.58 -22.53 -4.41
CA LEU A 320 -18.01 -22.78 -4.55
C LEU A 320 -18.35 -24.25 -4.31
N LYS A 321 -17.57 -25.22 -4.87
CA LYS A 321 -17.76 -26.64 -4.58
C LYS A 321 -17.70 -26.93 -3.07
N LYS A 322 -16.73 -26.37 -2.34
CA LYS A 322 -16.64 -26.54 -0.88
C LYS A 322 -17.83 -25.90 -0.14
N GLN A 323 -18.26 -24.73 -0.58
CA GLN A 323 -19.39 -24.02 0.04
C GLN A 323 -20.73 -24.75 -0.20
N ILE A 324 -20.91 -25.42 -1.33
CA ILE A 324 -22.08 -26.28 -1.58
C ILE A 324 -22.09 -27.48 -0.64
N ASN A 325 -20.96 -28.16 -0.45
CA ASN A 325 -20.88 -29.25 0.54
C ASN A 325 -21.25 -28.77 1.96
N LEU A 326 -20.80 -27.56 2.35
CA LEU A 326 -21.19 -26.95 3.62
C LEU A 326 -22.67 -26.54 3.67
N LEU A 327 -23.25 -26.14 2.55
CA LEU A 327 -24.69 -25.86 2.44
C LEU A 327 -25.52 -27.14 2.65
N HIS A 328 -25.12 -28.25 2.00
CA HIS A 328 -25.79 -29.56 2.17
C HIS A 328 -25.66 -30.12 3.60
N SER A 329 -24.57 -29.84 4.28
CA SER A 329 -24.38 -30.20 5.71
C SER A 329 -24.99 -29.19 6.69
N HIS A 330 -25.75 -28.21 6.23
CA HIS A 330 -26.32 -27.12 7.03
C HIS A 330 -25.28 -26.25 7.79
N ALA A 331 -23.99 -26.41 7.50
CA ALA A 331 -22.90 -25.62 8.10
C ALA A 331 -22.74 -24.22 7.47
N LEU A 332 -23.43 -23.93 6.36
CA LEU A 332 -23.42 -22.63 5.67
C LEU A 332 -24.84 -22.31 5.19
N GLY A 333 -25.29 -21.07 5.39
CA GLY A 333 -26.56 -20.60 4.86
C GLY A 333 -26.52 -20.24 3.37
N LYS A 334 -27.64 -20.40 2.65
CA LYS A 334 -27.78 -20.00 1.24
C LYS A 334 -27.45 -18.52 1.02
N ALA A 335 -27.87 -17.65 1.95
CA ALA A 335 -27.59 -16.21 1.89
C ALA A 335 -26.08 -15.93 1.92
N GLU A 336 -25.34 -16.59 2.79
CA GLU A 336 -23.89 -16.43 2.93
C GLU A 336 -23.14 -16.93 1.67
N LEU A 337 -23.58 -18.05 1.10
CA LEU A 337 -23.06 -18.57 -0.18
C LEU A 337 -23.25 -17.52 -1.27
N MET A 338 -24.46 -16.99 -1.43
CA MET A 338 -24.78 -15.99 -2.45
C MET A 338 -24.01 -14.69 -2.25
N GLN A 339 -23.91 -14.19 -1.02
CA GLN A 339 -23.10 -13.02 -0.69
C GLN A 339 -21.63 -13.22 -1.06
N SER A 340 -21.07 -14.40 -0.77
CA SER A 340 -19.70 -14.76 -1.14
C SER A 340 -19.48 -14.75 -2.65
N PHE A 341 -20.43 -15.33 -3.41
CA PHE A 341 -20.38 -15.35 -4.88
C PHE A 341 -20.50 -13.94 -5.47
N GLU A 342 -21.49 -13.14 -5.04
CA GLU A 342 -21.69 -11.78 -5.56
C GLU A 342 -20.50 -10.84 -5.22
N SER A 343 -19.86 -11.01 -4.08
CA SER A 343 -18.60 -10.31 -3.75
C SER A 343 -17.49 -10.62 -4.77
N TRP A 344 -17.33 -11.90 -5.16
CA TRP A 344 -16.39 -12.29 -6.21
C TRP A 344 -16.81 -11.73 -7.57
N ALA A 345 -18.07 -11.87 -7.97
CA ALA A 345 -18.61 -11.36 -9.23
C ALA A 345 -18.43 -9.84 -9.35
N GLY A 346 -18.69 -9.09 -8.28
CA GLY A 346 -18.45 -7.66 -8.20
C GLY A 346 -16.98 -7.29 -8.43
N SER A 347 -16.04 -8.09 -7.92
CA SER A 347 -14.62 -7.89 -8.16
C SER A 347 -14.21 -8.11 -9.63
N MET A 348 -14.96 -8.92 -10.37
CA MET A 348 -14.72 -9.26 -11.78
C MET A 348 -15.24 -8.20 -12.76
N LYS A 349 -16.26 -7.42 -12.39
CA LYS A 349 -16.83 -6.33 -13.23
C LYS A 349 -15.74 -5.40 -13.79
N ARG A 350 -14.69 -5.12 -12.99
CA ARG A 350 -13.59 -4.20 -13.36
C ARG A 350 -12.55 -4.82 -14.30
N ARG A 351 -12.67 -6.12 -14.64
CA ARG A 351 -11.67 -6.89 -15.39
C ARG A 351 -12.16 -7.40 -16.74
N ASN A 352 -13.22 -6.82 -17.29
CA ASN A 352 -13.86 -7.27 -18.53
C ASN A 352 -14.25 -8.77 -18.49
N ALA A 353 -14.64 -9.28 -17.34
CA ALA A 353 -14.83 -10.70 -17.08
C ALA A 353 -16.32 -11.13 -17.05
N ARG A 354 -17.19 -10.45 -17.80
CA ARG A 354 -18.64 -10.74 -17.82
C ARG A 354 -18.93 -12.22 -18.14
N LEU A 355 -18.30 -12.75 -19.17
CA LEU A 355 -18.45 -14.15 -19.54
C LEU A 355 -17.98 -15.12 -18.45
N SER A 356 -16.86 -14.81 -17.77
CA SER A 356 -16.38 -15.63 -16.65
C SER A 356 -17.37 -15.63 -15.49
N VAL A 357 -18.01 -14.50 -15.19
CA VAL A 357 -19.04 -14.40 -14.15
C VAL A 357 -20.27 -15.19 -14.55
N TRP A 358 -20.72 -15.05 -15.80
CA TRP A 358 -21.89 -15.78 -16.33
C TRP A 358 -21.68 -17.30 -16.27
N ASN A 359 -20.54 -17.79 -16.78
CA ASN A 359 -20.20 -19.21 -16.73
C ASN A 359 -20.11 -19.75 -15.28
N MET A 360 -19.57 -18.92 -14.36
CA MET A 360 -19.46 -19.32 -12.96
C MET A 360 -20.83 -19.35 -12.27
N ARG A 361 -21.74 -18.43 -12.65
CA ARG A 361 -23.11 -18.43 -12.15
C ARG A 361 -23.87 -19.67 -12.64
N ARG A 362 -23.76 -20.00 -13.92
CA ARG A 362 -24.33 -21.27 -14.45
C ARG A 362 -23.79 -22.49 -13.72
N PHE A 363 -22.49 -22.54 -13.50
CA PHE A 363 -21.86 -23.59 -12.72
C PHE A 363 -22.39 -23.64 -11.28
N LEU A 364 -22.55 -22.48 -10.61
CA LEU A 364 -23.12 -22.45 -9.26
C LEU A 364 -24.52 -23.05 -9.23
N TRP A 365 -25.39 -22.64 -10.14
CA TRP A 365 -26.76 -23.19 -10.24
C TRP A 365 -26.76 -24.69 -10.51
N SER A 366 -25.92 -25.18 -11.42
CA SER A 366 -25.86 -26.64 -11.74
C SER A 366 -25.33 -27.52 -10.60
N ILE A 367 -24.73 -26.97 -9.56
CA ILE A 367 -24.28 -27.73 -8.38
C ILE A 367 -25.12 -27.45 -7.14
N MET A 368 -26.09 -26.53 -7.23
CA MET A 368 -27.07 -26.26 -6.19
C MET A 368 -28.38 -27.03 -6.40
N SER A 369 -28.70 -27.34 -7.66
CA SER A 369 -29.76 -28.29 -8.05
C SER A 369 -29.33 -29.70 -7.74
#